data_4a1cc19dac63157c6db28217af48990a
#
_entry.id   4a1cc19dac63157c6db28217af48990a
#
_cell.length_a   1.000
_cell.length_b   1.000
_cell.length_c   1.000
_cell.angle_alpha   90.00
_cell.angle_beta   90.00
_cell.angle_gamma   90.00
#
_symmetry.space_group_name_H-M   'P 1'
#
loop_
_entity.id
_entity.type
_entity.pdbx_description
1 polymer ?
#
loop_
_entity_poly.entity_id
_entity_poly.type
_entity_poly.pdbx_seq_one_letter_code
_entity_poly.pdbx_strand_id
1 'polypeptide(L)'
;PGCPPIAEVMTGVITYMLTFAQIPALDRPGRPKMFYSQRIHDKCYRRPHFDAGQFVEAFDDESARKGYCLYKVGCKGPTTYNACSTVRWNEGTSFPIQSGHGCIGCSEDGFWDQGSFYDRLTNIKQFGIEANADTVGMTAAGVVGGAVAVHAAVSALKRAQKKTQDKVEG
;
A
#
# COMPACT_ATOMS: atom_id res chain seq x y z
N PRO A 1 17.93 10.63 -4.21
CA PRO A 1 17.47 9.48 -5.02
C PRO A 1 16.25 9.87 -5.86
N GLY A 2 16.09 9.20 -6.99
CA GLY A 2 15.04 9.43 -7.99
C GLY A 2 15.39 8.75 -9.31
N CYS A 3 14.44 8.74 -10.26
CA CYS A 3 14.63 8.08 -11.55
C CYS A 3 14.39 8.97 -12.80
N PRO A 4 14.98 10.12 -12.97
CA PRO A 4 15.97 10.86 -12.17
C PRO A 4 15.38 11.60 -10.96
N PRO A 5 16.21 12.20 -10.08
CA PRO A 5 15.75 13.14 -9.08
C PRO A 5 15.05 14.35 -9.70
N ILE A 6 14.07 14.91 -9.01
CA ILE A 6 13.38 16.12 -9.45
C ILE A 6 14.33 17.30 -9.38
N ALA A 7 14.41 18.13 -10.43
CA ALA A 7 15.33 19.25 -10.52
C ALA A 7 15.13 20.25 -9.37
N GLU A 8 13.88 20.56 -9.04
CA GLU A 8 13.52 21.46 -7.94
C GLU A 8 13.93 20.92 -6.57
N VAL A 9 13.91 19.58 -6.40
CA VAL A 9 14.41 18.94 -5.18
C VAL A 9 15.92 19.10 -5.05
N MET A 10 16.67 18.90 -6.13
CA MET A 10 18.13 19.11 -6.15
C MET A 10 18.47 20.57 -5.86
N THR A 11 17.84 21.50 -6.59
CA THR A 11 18.05 22.94 -6.40
C THR A 11 17.66 23.39 -5.00
N GLY A 12 16.52 22.91 -4.48
CA GLY A 12 16.06 23.25 -3.14
C GLY A 12 17.02 22.79 -2.04
N VAL A 13 17.62 21.61 -2.16
CA VAL A 13 18.63 21.12 -1.22
C VAL A 13 19.90 21.98 -1.28
N ILE A 14 20.39 22.29 -2.48
CA ILE A 14 21.59 23.15 -2.67
C ILE A 14 21.31 24.53 -2.11
N THR A 15 20.17 25.14 -2.44
CA THR A 15 19.78 26.46 -1.92
C THR A 15 19.72 26.47 -0.39
N TYR A 16 19.11 25.43 0.20
CA TYR A 16 19.08 25.30 1.67
C TYR A 16 20.49 25.30 2.27
N MET A 17 21.39 24.48 1.72
CA MET A 17 22.76 24.38 2.22
C MET A 17 23.53 25.69 2.08
N LEU A 18 23.37 26.40 0.96
CA LEU A 18 24.03 27.70 0.75
C LEU A 18 23.46 28.80 1.63
N THR A 19 22.13 28.80 1.87
CA THR A 19 21.48 29.84 2.68
C THR A 19 21.74 29.68 4.16
N PHE A 20 21.69 28.46 4.67
CA PHE A 20 21.77 28.19 6.11
C PHE A 20 23.12 27.62 6.54
N ALA A 21 24.06 27.36 5.63
CA ALA A 21 25.34 26.71 5.87
C ALA A 21 25.19 25.38 6.66
N GLN A 22 24.08 24.67 6.45
CA GLN A 22 23.73 23.43 7.17
C GLN A 22 23.22 22.38 6.21
N ILE A 23 23.47 21.11 6.52
CA ILE A 23 22.84 19.99 5.83
C ILE A 23 21.38 19.87 6.33
N PRO A 24 20.39 19.77 5.44
CA PRO A 24 19.01 19.57 5.86
C PRO A 24 18.85 18.25 6.64
N ALA A 25 17.83 18.17 7.50
CA ALA A 25 17.55 16.96 8.27
C ALA A 25 17.31 15.77 7.31
N LEU A 26 18.03 14.68 7.54
CA LEU A 26 17.97 13.46 6.73
C LEU A 26 17.11 12.39 7.42
N ASP A 27 16.50 11.52 6.60
CA ASP A 27 15.89 10.28 7.07
C ASP A 27 16.95 9.16 7.22
N ARG A 28 16.49 7.93 7.58
CA ARG A 28 17.39 6.79 7.76
C ARG A 28 18.20 6.42 6.50
N PRO A 29 17.60 6.40 5.29
CA PRO A 29 18.34 6.17 4.05
C PRO A 29 19.21 7.35 3.59
N GLY A 30 19.25 8.48 4.32
CA GLY A 30 20.04 9.66 3.97
C GLY A 30 19.36 10.63 3.01
N ARG A 31 18.03 10.59 2.89
CA ARG A 31 17.25 11.49 2.02
C ARG A 31 16.80 12.73 2.79
N PRO A 32 16.81 13.94 2.19
CA PRO A 32 16.32 15.16 2.83
C PRO A 32 14.84 15.07 3.21
N LYS A 33 14.52 15.09 4.50
CA LYS A 33 13.14 14.97 5.03
C LYS A 33 12.18 16.00 4.45
N MET A 34 12.67 17.18 4.11
CA MET A 34 11.84 18.23 3.52
C MET A 34 11.15 17.79 2.19
N PHE A 35 11.70 16.79 1.50
CA PHE A 35 11.16 16.27 0.23
C PHE A 35 10.76 14.78 0.31
N TYR A 36 11.29 14.03 1.29
CA TYR A 36 11.12 12.58 1.36
C TYR A 36 10.41 12.10 2.64
N SER A 37 9.67 12.98 3.32
CA SER A 37 8.93 12.62 4.54
C SER A 37 7.52 12.06 4.29
N GLN A 38 6.99 12.23 3.08
CA GLN A 38 5.63 11.81 2.73
C GLN A 38 5.67 10.76 1.62
N ARG A 39 4.78 9.77 1.72
CA ARG A 39 4.64 8.77 0.66
C ARG A 39 3.91 9.37 -0.55
N ILE A 40 4.31 8.95 -1.74
CA ILE A 40 3.64 9.36 -2.99
C ILE A 40 2.15 9.05 -2.92
N HIS A 41 1.77 7.89 -2.42
CA HIS A 41 0.38 7.45 -2.29
C HIS A 41 -0.49 8.40 -1.47
N ASP A 42 0.04 8.95 -0.36
CA ASP A 42 -0.72 9.82 0.55
C ASP A 42 -1.09 11.18 -0.08
N LYS A 43 -0.32 11.61 -1.08
CA LYS A 43 -0.52 12.87 -1.81
C LYS A 43 -0.86 12.65 -3.28
N CYS A 44 -1.18 11.43 -3.68
CA CYS A 44 -1.53 11.10 -5.05
C CYS A 44 -2.95 11.57 -5.39
N TYR A 45 -3.09 12.26 -6.52
CA TYR A 45 -4.42 12.69 -7.02
C TYR A 45 -5.36 11.52 -7.35
N ARG A 46 -4.80 10.30 -7.55
CA ARG A 46 -5.60 9.06 -7.75
C ARG A 46 -5.96 8.38 -6.43
N ARG A 47 -5.60 8.92 -5.28
CA ARG A 47 -5.93 8.35 -3.97
C ARG A 47 -7.43 8.11 -3.76
N PRO A 48 -8.35 9.01 -4.17
CA PRO A 48 -9.78 8.76 -4.03
C PRO A 48 -10.24 7.50 -4.77
N HIS A 49 -9.65 7.17 -5.92
CA HIS A 49 -9.94 5.93 -6.64
C HIS A 49 -9.46 4.68 -5.90
N PHE A 50 -8.30 4.76 -5.21
CA PHE A 50 -7.84 3.67 -4.35
C PHE A 50 -8.84 3.41 -3.22
N ASP A 51 -9.25 4.46 -2.52
CA ASP A 51 -10.17 4.38 -1.38
C ASP A 51 -11.58 3.89 -1.82
N ALA A 52 -11.98 4.17 -3.05
CA ALA A 52 -13.22 3.68 -3.66
C ALA A 52 -13.10 2.27 -4.31
N GLY A 53 -11.94 1.62 -4.23
CA GLY A 53 -11.72 0.31 -4.86
C GLY A 53 -11.68 0.33 -6.39
N GLN A 54 -11.45 1.50 -7.00
CA GLN A 54 -11.42 1.69 -8.45
C GLN A 54 -9.98 1.55 -8.96
N PHE A 55 -9.67 0.42 -9.56
CA PHE A 55 -8.33 0.08 -10.02
C PHE A 55 -8.26 -0.11 -11.53
N VAL A 56 -7.07 0.17 -12.07
CA VAL A 56 -6.67 -0.27 -13.42
C VAL A 56 -6.28 -1.74 -13.33
N GLU A 57 -6.89 -2.57 -14.15
CA GLU A 57 -6.61 -4.02 -14.20
C GLU A 57 -5.54 -4.33 -15.25
N ALA A 58 -5.51 -3.58 -16.35
CA ALA A 58 -4.50 -3.68 -17.39
C ALA A 58 -4.20 -2.31 -17.99
N PHE A 59 -2.98 -2.13 -18.49
CA PHE A 59 -2.63 -0.90 -19.21
C PHE A 59 -3.53 -0.73 -20.43
N ASP A 60 -3.97 0.51 -20.69
CA ASP A 60 -4.88 0.89 -21.79
C ASP A 60 -6.30 0.34 -21.71
N ASP A 61 -6.73 -0.25 -20.60
CA ASP A 61 -8.13 -0.59 -20.37
C ASP A 61 -9.01 0.66 -20.16
N GLU A 62 -10.32 0.48 -20.08
CA GLU A 62 -11.27 1.59 -19.84
C GLU A 62 -11.01 2.27 -18.48
N SER A 63 -10.60 1.50 -17.47
CA SER A 63 -10.26 1.99 -16.13
C SER A 63 -9.02 2.88 -16.16
N ALA A 64 -8.02 2.53 -17.00
CA ALA A 64 -6.84 3.35 -17.23
C ALA A 64 -7.21 4.70 -17.88
N ARG A 65 -8.09 4.68 -18.88
CA ARG A 65 -8.60 5.89 -19.55
C ARG A 65 -9.42 6.79 -18.61
N LYS A 66 -10.14 6.20 -17.66
CA LYS A 66 -10.85 6.92 -16.59
C LYS A 66 -9.93 7.45 -15.48
N GLY A 67 -8.65 7.14 -15.52
CA GLY A 67 -7.68 7.62 -14.54
C GLY A 67 -7.73 6.91 -13.18
N TYR A 68 -8.24 5.67 -13.10
CA TYR A 68 -8.30 4.89 -11.87
C TYR A 68 -6.92 4.59 -11.29
N CYS A 69 -6.88 4.09 -10.05
CA CYS A 69 -5.64 3.83 -9.34
C CYS A 69 -4.80 2.73 -10.01
N LEU A 70 -3.51 2.98 -10.18
CA LEU A 70 -2.54 2.07 -10.82
C LEU A 70 -1.99 0.98 -9.86
N TYR A 71 -2.57 0.82 -8.68
CA TYR A 71 -2.06 -0.11 -7.66
C TYR A 71 -1.96 -1.55 -8.18
N LYS A 72 -2.98 -2.05 -8.86
CA LYS A 72 -3.01 -3.43 -9.35
C LYS A 72 -2.04 -3.71 -10.50
N VAL A 73 -1.64 -2.69 -11.22
CA VAL A 73 -0.62 -2.78 -12.28
C VAL A 73 0.79 -2.44 -11.79
N GLY A 74 1.02 -2.56 -10.49
CA GLY A 74 2.35 -2.56 -9.90
C GLY A 74 2.84 -1.24 -9.32
N CYS A 75 1.99 -0.23 -9.12
CA CYS A 75 2.39 1.04 -8.52
C CYS A 75 2.96 0.87 -7.11
N LYS A 76 4.21 1.29 -6.89
CA LYS A 76 4.92 1.26 -5.60
C LYS A 76 4.69 2.53 -4.75
N GLY A 77 3.81 3.43 -5.18
CA GLY A 77 3.49 4.66 -4.45
C GLY A 77 3.22 4.51 -2.96
N PRO A 78 2.51 3.46 -2.52
CA PRO A 78 2.22 3.21 -1.12
C PRO A 78 3.44 3.02 -0.21
N THR A 79 4.56 2.57 -0.74
CA THR A 79 5.80 2.33 0.02
C THR A 79 6.92 3.31 -0.32
N THR A 80 6.69 4.26 -1.23
CA THR A 80 7.70 5.16 -1.75
C THR A 80 7.59 6.54 -1.15
N TYR A 81 8.64 7.00 -0.50
CA TYR A 81 8.76 8.36 0.04
C TYR A 81 9.47 9.25 -0.98
N ASN A 82 8.75 10.20 -1.56
CA ASN A 82 9.29 11.16 -2.54
C ASN A 82 8.29 12.31 -2.75
N ALA A 83 8.78 13.43 -3.27
CA ALA A 83 8.00 14.62 -3.57
C ALA A 83 7.29 14.59 -4.93
N CYS A 84 7.35 13.49 -5.71
CA CYS A 84 6.78 13.43 -7.06
C CYS A 84 5.30 13.80 -7.15
N SER A 85 4.50 13.47 -6.16
CA SER A 85 3.06 13.77 -6.14
C SER A 85 2.74 15.24 -5.79
N THR A 86 3.69 15.97 -5.23
CA THR A 86 3.51 17.36 -4.78
C THR A 86 4.30 18.35 -5.64
N VAL A 87 5.60 18.13 -5.82
CA VAL A 87 6.48 19.00 -6.61
C VAL A 87 6.30 18.74 -8.11
N ARG A 88 6.13 17.45 -8.49
CA ARG A 88 6.07 16.99 -9.89
C ARG A 88 7.38 17.20 -10.63
N TRP A 89 7.41 16.88 -11.93
CA TRP A 89 8.55 17.01 -12.81
C TRP A 89 8.30 18.13 -13.84
N ASN A 90 9.36 18.62 -14.46
CA ASN A 90 9.31 19.64 -15.51
C ASN A 90 8.45 20.84 -15.08
N GLU A 91 8.90 21.55 -14.05
CA GLU A 91 8.22 22.76 -13.53
C GLU A 91 6.74 22.48 -13.13
N GLY A 92 6.50 21.33 -12.50
CA GLY A 92 5.18 20.97 -12.00
C GLY A 92 4.22 20.37 -13.06
N THR A 93 4.72 20.08 -14.26
CA THR A 93 3.88 19.61 -15.37
C THR A 93 3.26 18.25 -15.10
N SER A 94 4.07 17.24 -14.71
CA SER A 94 3.63 15.86 -14.60
C SER A 94 4.58 15.03 -13.72
N PHE A 95 4.15 13.81 -13.40
CA PHE A 95 4.98 12.76 -12.77
C PHE A 95 4.46 11.38 -13.24
N PRO A 96 5.21 10.28 -13.04
CA PRO A 96 4.88 8.99 -13.66
C PRO A 96 3.43 8.54 -13.54
N ILE A 97 2.83 8.65 -12.36
CA ILE A 97 1.42 8.25 -12.15
C ILE A 97 0.46 9.13 -12.96
N GLN A 98 0.75 10.41 -13.08
CA GLN A 98 -0.05 11.33 -13.88
C GLN A 98 0.07 11.03 -15.38
N SER A 99 1.24 10.56 -15.79
CA SER A 99 1.51 10.15 -17.18
C SER A 99 1.03 8.71 -17.49
N GLY A 100 0.31 8.07 -16.57
CA GLY A 100 -0.30 6.75 -16.80
C GLY A 100 0.56 5.55 -16.40
N HIS A 101 1.75 5.77 -15.81
CA HIS A 101 2.63 4.71 -15.31
C HIS A 101 2.72 4.72 -13.79
N GLY A 102 2.63 3.56 -13.14
CA GLY A 102 2.78 3.44 -11.69
C GLY A 102 4.15 3.90 -11.18
N CYS A 103 4.20 4.34 -9.92
CA CYS A 103 5.48 4.59 -9.26
C CYS A 103 6.31 3.30 -9.20
N ILE A 104 7.59 3.37 -9.56
CA ILE A 104 8.51 2.22 -9.56
C ILE A 104 9.33 2.07 -8.27
N GLY A 105 9.16 2.99 -7.31
CA GLY A 105 9.85 2.90 -6.02
C GLY A 105 11.30 3.37 -6.01
N CYS A 106 11.70 4.20 -6.96
CA CYS A 106 13.10 4.55 -7.25
C CYS A 106 13.87 5.25 -6.12
N SER A 107 13.20 5.78 -5.12
CA SER A 107 13.82 6.45 -3.97
C SER A 107 13.96 5.54 -2.75
N GLU A 108 13.53 4.30 -2.82
CA GLU A 108 13.59 3.36 -1.71
C GLU A 108 14.83 2.48 -1.75
N ASP A 109 15.25 2.01 -0.57
CA ASP A 109 16.34 1.03 -0.44
C ASP A 109 15.98 -0.26 -1.19
N GLY A 110 16.97 -0.86 -1.83
CA GLY A 110 16.77 -2.11 -2.58
C GLY A 110 15.94 -1.95 -3.86
N PHE A 111 15.83 -0.75 -4.41
CA PHE A 111 15.02 -0.45 -5.61
C PHE A 111 15.22 -1.45 -6.74
N TRP A 112 16.45 -1.84 -7.04
CA TRP A 112 16.79 -2.80 -8.11
C TRP A 112 16.50 -4.26 -7.75
N ASP A 113 16.36 -4.56 -6.46
CA ASP A 113 16.21 -5.91 -5.93
C ASP A 113 14.75 -6.24 -5.53
N GLN A 114 13.81 -5.34 -5.79
CA GLN A 114 12.39 -5.48 -5.37
C GLN A 114 11.51 -6.25 -6.38
N GLY A 115 12.09 -6.94 -7.33
CA GLY A 115 11.36 -7.67 -8.35
C GLY A 115 10.90 -6.81 -9.52
N SER A 116 9.85 -7.23 -10.21
CA SER A 116 9.33 -6.51 -11.37
C SER A 116 8.68 -5.18 -10.99
N PHE A 117 8.85 -4.16 -11.85
CA PHE A 117 8.17 -2.87 -11.70
C PHE A 117 6.65 -2.98 -11.79
N TYR A 118 6.15 -4.04 -12.38
CA TYR A 118 4.72 -4.30 -12.59
C TYR A 118 4.12 -5.25 -11.56
N ASP A 119 4.94 -5.86 -10.70
CA ASP A 119 4.44 -6.73 -9.64
C ASP A 119 3.66 -5.90 -8.61
N ARG A 120 2.46 -6.37 -8.29
CA ARG A 120 1.64 -5.75 -7.26
C ARG A 120 2.32 -5.87 -5.90
N LEU A 121 2.24 -4.80 -5.11
CA LEU A 121 2.62 -4.86 -3.70
C LEU A 121 1.66 -5.79 -2.95
N THR A 122 2.22 -6.80 -2.27
CA THR A 122 1.48 -7.75 -1.45
C THR A 122 2.06 -7.79 -0.03
N ASN A 123 1.24 -8.15 0.96
CA ASN A 123 1.66 -8.37 2.35
C ASN A 123 2.38 -7.18 3.03
N ILE A 124 2.09 -5.96 2.66
CA ILE A 124 2.66 -4.78 3.30
C ILE A 124 1.86 -4.46 4.56
N LYS A 125 2.50 -4.62 5.72
CA LYS A 125 1.90 -4.46 7.06
C LYS A 125 1.60 -3.01 7.47
N GLN A 126 1.54 -2.06 6.54
CA GLN A 126 1.31 -0.65 6.85
C GLN A 126 0.03 -0.14 6.20
N PHE A 127 -0.69 0.65 6.96
CA PHE A 127 -1.92 1.38 6.66
C PHE A 127 -2.46 1.33 5.23
N GLY A 128 -3.58 0.62 5.03
CA GLY A 128 -4.37 0.66 3.81
C GLY A 128 -3.81 -0.14 2.64
N ILE A 129 -2.76 -0.96 2.87
CA ILE A 129 -2.27 -1.92 1.89
C ILE A 129 -2.56 -3.29 2.44
N GLU A 130 -3.50 -3.92 1.83
CA GLU A 130 -4.11 -5.14 2.28
C GLU A 130 -3.11 -6.30 2.33
N ALA A 131 -3.15 -7.05 3.43
CA ALA A 131 -2.83 -8.48 3.38
C ALA A 131 -3.66 -9.11 2.25
N ASN A 132 -3.09 -10.09 1.56
CA ASN A 132 -3.79 -10.81 0.50
C ASN A 132 -5.21 -11.15 0.97
N ALA A 133 -6.23 -10.63 0.29
CA ALA A 133 -7.63 -10.77 0.68
C ALA A 133 -8.04 -12.24 0.87
N ASP A 134 -7.46 -13.15 0.07
CA ASP A 134 -7.69 -14.59 0.19
C ASP A 134 -7.15 -15.13 1.51
N THR A 135 -5.95 -14.69 1.93
CA THR A 135 -5.37 -15.12 3.23
C THR A 135 -6.19 -14.61 4.40
N VAL A 136 -6.64 -13.36 4.36
CA VAL A 136 -7.51 -12.79 5.41
C VAL A 136 -8.86 -13.48 5.42
N GLY A 137 -9.47 -13.70 4.25
CA GLY A 137 -10.75 -14.38 4.09
C GLY A 137 -10.70 -15.83 4.59
N MET A 138 -9.69 -16.60 4.20
CA MET A 138 -9.51 -17.98 4.64
C MET A 138 -9.23 -18.07 6.14
N THR A 139 -8.45 -17.17 6.70
CA THR A 139 -8.17 -17.14 8.14
C THR A 139 -9.45 -16.82 8.93
N ALA A 140 -10.20 -15.82 8.51
CA ALA A 140 -11.47 -15.44 9.13
C ALA A 140 -12.50 -16.59 9.03
N ALA A 141 -12.63 -17.22 7.86
CA ALA A 141 -13.52 -18.36 7.66
C ALA A 141 -13.12 -19.56 8.54
N GLY A 142 -11.82 -19.84 8.67
CA GLY A 142 -11.30 -20.90 9.55
C GLY A 142 -11.60 -20.65 11.02
N VAL A 143 -11.42 -19.43 11.50
CA VAL A 143 -11.73 -19.06 12.90
C VAL A 143 -13.23 -19.16 13.18
N VAL A 144 -14.07 -18.60 12.33
CA VAL A 144 -15.54 -18.65 12.49
C VAL A 144 -16.05 -20.10 12.36
N GLY A 145 -15.59 -20.82 11.34
CA GLY A 145 -15.97 -22.23 11.14
C GLY A 145 -15.57 -23.12 12.32
N GLY A 146 -14.35 -22.94 12.85
CA GLY A 146 -13.88 -23.63 14.03
C GLY A 146 -14.74 -23.33 15.27
N ALA A 147 -15.07 -22.08 15.53
CA ALA A 147 -15.92 -21.68 16.64
C ALA A 147 -17.32 -22.29 16.54
N VAL A 148 -17.93 -22.31 15.36
CA VAL A 148 -19.22 -22.92 15.09
C VAL A 148 -19.17 -24.44 15.32
N ALA A 149 -18.13 -25.11 14.82
CA ALA A 149 -17.96 -26.55 15.01
C ALA A 149 -17.82 -26.93 16.51
N VAL A 150 -17.02 -26.20 17.28
CA VAL A 150 -16.88 -26.40 18.73
C VAL A 150 -18.20 -26.16 19.42
N HIS A 151 -18.93 -25.09 19.10
CA HIS A 151 -20.23 -24.81 19.68
C HIS A 151 -21.25 -25.92 19.38
N ALA A 152 -21.30 -26.42 18.16
CA ALA A 152 -22.18 -27.52 17.76
C ALA A 152 -21.84 -28.80 18.50
N ALA A 153 -20.56 -29.17 18.64
CA ALA A 153 -20.11 -30.34 19.38
C ALA A 153 -20.49 -30.27 20.87
N VAL A 154 -20.23 -29.15 21.53
CA VAL A 154 -20.60 -28.93 22.94
C VAL A 154 -22.12 -29.00 23.12
N SER A 155 -22.89 -28.43 22.21
CA SER A 155 -24.34 -28.48 22.25
C SER A 155 -24.88 -29.90 22.07
N ALA A 156 -24.28 -30.69 21.19
CA ALA A 156 -24.64 -32.11 20.99
C ALA A 156 -24.35 -32.96 22.24
N LEU A 157 -23.17 -32.75 22.85
CA LEU A 157 -22.78 -33.42 24.08
C LEU A 157 -23.75 -33.11 25.24
N LYS A 158 -24.10 -31.84 25.44
CA LYS A 158 -25.07 -31.43 26.45
C LYS A 158 -26.43 -32.05 26.24
N ARG A 159 -26.91 -32.16 24.99
CA ARG A 159 -28.17 -32.83 24.66
C ARG A 159 -28.12 -34.33 24.93
N ALA A 160 -26.99 -34.98 24.65
CA ALA A 160 -26.79 -36.39 24.91
C ALA A 160 -26.79 -36.68 26.44
N GLN A 161 -26.08 -35.85 27.21
CA GLN A 161 -26.06 -35.98 28.69
C GLN A 161 -27.44 -35.79 29.30
N LYS A 162 -28.22 -34.80 28.84
CA LYS A 162 -29.59 -34.60 29.32
C LYS A 162 -30.49 -35.77 29.02
N LYS A 163 -30.43 -36.39 27.82
CA LYS A 163 -31.19 -37.59 27.47
C LYS A 163 -30.84 -38.79 28.35
N THR A 164 -29.60 -38.88 28.82
CA THR A 164 -29.15 -39.96 29.70
C THR A 164 -29.68 -39.74 31.12
N GLN A 165 -29.69 -38.51 31.62
CA GLN A 165 -30.28 -38.17 32.92
C GLN A 165 -31.79 -38.43 32.97
N ASP A 166 -32.53 -37.96 31.97
CA ASP A 166 -33.98 -38.16 31.85
C ASP A 166 -34.38 -39.66 31.80
N LYS A 167 -33.43 -40.54 31.39
CA LYS A 167 -33.63 -42.00 31.36
C LYS A 167 -33.34 -42.71 32.68
N VAL A 168 -32.62 -42.10 33.58
CA VAL A 168 -32.25 -42.66 34.90
C VAL A 168 -33.27 -42.26 35.99
N GLU A 169 -33.99 -41.16 35.79
CA GLU A 169 -34.96 -40.61 36.72
C GLU A 169 -36.42 -41.03 36.42
N GLY A 170 -36.69 -41.76 35.35
CA GLY A 170 -38.01 -42.34 34.98
C GLY A 170 -37.99 -43.84 34.95
#